data_956bff2243a7d5b23f8c37060cdca28d
#
_entry.id   956bff2243a7d5b23f8c37060cdca28d
#
_cell.length_a   1.000
_cell.length_b   1.000
_cell.length_c   1.000
_cell.angle_alpha   90.00
_cell.angle_beta   90.00
_cell.angle_gamma   90.00
#
_symmetry.space_group_name_H-M   'P 1'
#
loop_
_entity.id
_entity.type
_entity.pdbx_description
1 polymer ?
#
loop_
_entity_poly.entity_id
_entity_poly.type
_entity_poly.pdbx_seq_one_letter_code
_entity_poly.pdbx_strand_id
1 'polypeptide(L)'
;MLISRPVPISNHLCFVRKFVSISCAALALIVELAAAPRGAYARATPQFEALPLVRSRQNHLLVRAFINGKPAWLTVDSGAPVSVIALNRREYFRLKPTTAESKLPARVQINGAFNSVVIARELRIGGLTLVDEPVVTVDLGYSTRAARHVHEQEIDGIIGADILFPTQAVLDCERQLLILKTDPEVMGRVPGFDRRGLRAVPIQVSDDYNLYVNGSVNGKPAKLMVDTGSFATLLHRSFVRRMRIATRETQFSSSAVNLKERGVRVALIRKLSVGSVDIFGKEVGVIDLEGLIHDGLLEPRDGGAPVAGLLGAETLRRHHGIIDFGTRTLYLR
;
A
#
# COMPACT_ATOMS: atom_id res chain seq x y z
N MET A 1 33.52 1.90 -7.90
CA MET A 1 33.41 2.65 -6.65
C MET A 1 32.94 4.06 -7.00
N LEU A 2 31.62 4.27 -7.05
CA LEU A 2 30.99 5.58 -7.25
C LEU A 2 29.69 5.54 -6.44
N ILE A 3 29.74 6.24 -5.32
CA ILE A 3 28.66 6.40 -4.35
C ILE A 3 27.72 7.46 -4.91
N SER A 4 26.51 7.08 -5.32
CA SER A 4 25.45 8.04 -5.61
C SER A 4 24.64 8.29 -4.35
N ARG A 5 24.69 9.51 -3.85
CA ARG A 5 23.90 10.00 -2.72
C ARG A 5 22.43 10.15 -3.12
N PRO A 6 21.47 9.86 -2.23
CA PRO A 6 20.07 10.18 -2.46
C PRO A 6 19.84 11.70 -2.43
N VAL A 7 19.02 12.18 -3.36
CA VAL A 7 18.58 13.58 -3.43
C VAL A 7 17.44 13.78 -2.43
N PRO A 8 17.52 14.75 -1.51
CA PRO A 8 16.41 15.05 -0.61
C PRO A 8 15.30 15.79 -1.37
N ILE A 9 14.06 15.35 -1.21
CA ILE A 9 12.88 16.08 -1.68
C ILE A 9 12.68 17.28 -0.75
N SER A 10 12.98 18.46 -1.26
CA SER A 10 12.81 19.72 -0.55
C SER A 10 11.41 20.26 -0.77
N ASN A 11 10.63 20.37 0.30
CA ASN A 11 9.42 21.16 0.37
C ASN A 11 9.80 22.64 0.34
N HIS A 12 9.61 23.33 -0.77
CA HIS A 12 9.65 24.78 -0.84
C HIS A 12 8.29 25.34 -1.25
N LEU A 13 7.49 25.67 -0.25
CA LEU A 13 6.46 26.70 -0.36
C LEU A 13 7.13 28.03 -0.02
N CYS A 14 7.49 28.78 -1.06
CA CYS A 14 8.04 30.13 -0.89
C CYS A 14 6.93 31.16 -1.14
N PHE A 15 6.41 31.74 -0.05
CA PHE A 15 5.54 32.92 -0.08
C PHE A 15 6.38 34.17 -0.34
N VAL A 16 6.28 34.75 -1.51
CA VAL A 16 6.82 36.10 -1.78
C VAL A 16 5.75 37.15 -1.47
N ARG A 17 5.87 37.82 -0.33
CA ARG A 17 5.19 39.08 -0.04
C ARG A 17 5.92 40.22 -0.76
N LYS A 18 5.29 40.83 -1.73
CA LYS A 18 5.68 42.16 -2.18
C LYS A 18 4.83 43.22 -1.44
N PHE A 19 5.49 44.02 -0.63
CA PHE A 19 4.96 45.29 -0.11
C PHE A 19 5.02 46.36 -1.21
N VAL A 20 3.88 46.97 -1.51
CA VAL A 20 3.83 48.26 -2.20
C VAL A 20 3.05 49.20 -1.32
N SER A 21 3.79 50.19 -0.79
CA SER A 21 3.21 51.39 -0.13
C SER A 21 2.76 52.37 -1.19
N ILE A 22 1.49 52.82 -1.12
CA ILE A 22 1.06 54.08 -1.76
C ILE A 22 0.18 54.84 -0.79
N SER A 23 0.54 56.10 -0.63
CA SER A 23 0.01 57.09 0.30
C SER A 23 -1.42 57.57 -0.03
N CYS A 24 -2.00 58.10 1.03
CA CYS A 24 -3.30 58.76 1.13
C CYS A 24 -3.63 59.81 0.05
N ALA A 25 -4.87 59.81 -0.44
CA ALA A 25 -5.65 61.01 -0.67
C ALA A 25 -7.13 60.67 -0.57
N ALA A 26 -7.84 61.42 0.26
CA ALA A 26 -9.25 61.28 0.55
C ALA A 26 -10.13 61.65 -0.64
N LEU A 27 -11.16 60.82 -0.91
CA LEU A 27 -12.43 61.30 -1.48
C LEU A 27 -13.53 60.35 -0.99
N ALA A 28 -14.42 60.91 -0.17
CA ALA A 28 -15.62 60.23 0.29
C ALA A 28 -16.61 60.11 -0.87
N LEU A 29 -16.81 58.89 -1.36
CA LEU A 29 -17.95 58.53 -2.20
C LEU A 29 -18.68 57.40 -1.46
N ILE A 30 -19.86 57.76 -0.91
CA ILE A 30 -20.79 56.76 -0.34
C ILE A 30 -21.34 55.97 -1.52
N VAL A 31 -20.78 54.81 -1.77
CA VAL A 31 -21.39 53.79 -2.60
C VAL A 31 -21.97 52.76 -1.63
N GLU A 32 -23.29 52.72 -1.56
CA GLU A 32 -24.01 51.59 -0.97
C GLU A 32 -23.62 50.33 -1.74
N LEU A 33 -22.59 49.66 -1.27
CA LEU A 33 -22.31 48.29 -1.73
C LEU A 33 -23.39 47.42 -1.12
N ALA A 34 -24.42 47.07 -1.93
CA ALA A 34 -25.27 45.93 -1.62
C ALA A 34 -24.40 44.76 -1.22
N ALA A 35 -24.50 44.35 0.05
CA ALA A 35 -23.82 43.17 0.54
C ALA A 35 -24.40 41.97 -0.20
N ALA A 36 -23.76 41.58 -1.29
CA ALA A 36 -24.01 40.29 -1.88
C ALA A 36 -23.81 39.21 -0.75
N PRO A 37 -24.75 38.32 -0.53
CA PRO A 37 -24.57 37.30 0.45
C PRO A 37 -23.27 36.55 0.10
N ARG A 38 -22.28 36.61 0.99
CA ARG A 38 -21.11 35.75 0.91
C ARG A 38 -21.66 34.35 0.95
N GLY A 39 -21.82 33.75 -0.23
CA GLY A 39 -22.14 32.34 -0.34
C GLY A 39 -21.13 31.58 0.53
N ALA A 40 -21.60 31.07 1.64
CA ALA A 40 -20.82 30.15 2.40
C ALA A 40 -20.50 29.00 1.41
N TYR A 41 -19.28 28.97 0.91
CA TYR A 41 -18.81 27.79 0.18
C TYR A 41 -18.99 26.63 1.15
N ALA A 42 -20.06 25.87 0.96
CA ALA A 42 -20.28 24.66 1.71
C ALA A 42 -19.02 23.82 1.50
N ARG A 43 -18.24 23.61 2.56
CA ARG A 43 -17.11 22.68 2.49
C ARG A 43 -17.67 21.37 1.98
N ALA A 44 -17.16 20.90 0.83
CA ALA A 44 -17.57 19.62 0.30
C ALA A 44 -17.39 18.56 1.39
N THR A 45 -18.45 17.82 1.67
CA THR A 45 -18.38 16.72 2.63
C THR A 45 -17.60 15.57 1.99
N PRO A 46 -16.58 15.01 2.65
CA PRO A 46 -15.85 13.91 2.09
C PRO A 46 -16.80 12.74 1.84
N GLN A 47 -16.78 12.23 0.63
CA GLN A 47 -17.56 11.06 0.24
C GLN A 47 -16.67 9.82 0.35
N PHE A 48 -17.23 8.78 0.96
CA PHE A 48 -16.58 7.49 1.10
C PHE A 48 -17.46 6.43 0.45
N GLU A 49 -16.83 5.52 -0.23
CA GLU A 49 -17.51 4.38 -0.84
C GLU A 49 -16.94 3.08 -0.29
N ALA A 50 -17.82 2.14 0.00
CA ALA A 50 -17.48 0.80 0.44
C ALA A 50 -17.60 -0.17 -0.75
N LEU A 51 -16.48 -0.73 -1.16
CA LEU A 51 -16.34 -1.61 -2.32
C LEU A 51 -16.19 -3.05 -1.87
N PRO A 52 -17.03 -3.99 -2.33
CA PRO A 52 -16.84 -5.41 -2.07
C PRO A 52 -15.60 -5.92 -2.81
N LEU A 53 -14.84 -6.77 -2.13
CA LEU A 53 -13.66 -7.42 -2.67
C LEU A 53 -13.95 -8.90 -2.95
N VAL A 54 -13.25 -9.46 -3.93
CA VAL A 54 -13.27 -10.90 -4.21
C VAL A 54 -11.95 -11.50 -3.72
N ARG A 55 -12.04 -12.57 -2.92
CA ARG A 55 -10.85 -13.28 -2.47
C ARG A 55 -10.48 -14.39 -3.43
N SER A 56 -9.26 -14.37 -3.95
CA SER A 56 -8.69 -15.43 -4.75
C SER A 56 -8.29 -16.65 -3.89
N ARG A 57 -8.07 -17.81 -4.50
CA ARG A 57 -7.48 -18.98 -3.83
C ARG A 57 -6.06 -18.73 -3.33
N GLN A 58 -5.38 -17.78 -3.93
CA GLN A 58 -4.08 -17.29 -3.46
C GLN A 58 -4.21 -16.25 -2.33
N ASN A 59 -5.40 -16.11 -1.76
CA ASN A 59 -5.74 -15.22 -0.64
C ASN A 59 -5.60 -13.72 -0.95
N HIS A 60 -5.44 -13.31 -2.22
CA HIS A 60 -5.44 -11.91 -2.61
C HIS A 60 -6.87 -11.34 -2.54
N LEU A 61 -6.96 -10.07 -2.17
CA LEU A 61 -8.20 -9.30 -2.18
C LEU A 61 -8.28 -8.48 -3.47
N LEU A 62 -9.23 -8.80 -4.33
CA LEU A 62 -9.37 -8.20 -5.66
C LEU A 62 -10.51 -7.19 -5.67
N VAL A 63 -10.25 -6.00 -6.22
CA VAL A 63 -11.25 -4.98 -6.49
C VAL A 63 -11.48 -4.83 -7.99
N ARG A 64 -12.72 -4.57 -8.37
CA ARG A 64 -13.07 -4.21 -9.75
C ARG A 64 -12.70 -2.76 -10.01
N ALA A 65 -11.99 -2.53 -11.09
CA ALA A 65 -11.56 -1.20 -11.53
C ALA A 65 -11.78 -1.03 -13.04
N PHE A 66 -11.58 0.20 -13.52
CA PHE A 66 -11.53 0.51 -14.95
C PHE A 66 -10.27 1.33 -15.22
N ILE A 67 -9.53 0.93 -16.25
CA ILE A 67 -8.32 1.63 -16.69
C ILE A 67 -8.54 2.09 -18.13
N ASN A 68 -8.54 3.40 -18.38
CA ASN A 68 -8.85 3.99 -19.68
C ASN A 68 -10.16 3.44 -20.29
N GLY A 69 -11.20 3.31 -19.46
CA GLY A 69 -12.53 2.79 -19.81
C GLY A 69 -12.61 1.26 -19.94
N LYS A 70 -11.53 0.51 -19.73
CA LYS A 70 -11.51 -0.95 -19.83
C LYS A 70 -11.53 -1.61 -18.46
N PRO A 71 -12.32 -2.71 -18.29
CA PRO A 71 -12.42 -3.38 -17.01
C PRO A 71 -11.10 -4.05 -16.61
N ALA A 72 -10.80 -3.98 -15.32
CA ALA A 72 -9.61 -4.56 -14.70
C ALA A 72 -9.94 -5.20 -13.35
N TRP A 73 -9.14 -6.21 -12.96
CA TRP A 73 -9.10 -6.75 -11.61
C TRP A 73 -7.76 -6.41 -10.98
N LEU A 74 -7.79 -5.62 -9.90
CA LEU A 74 -6.60 -5.17 -9.19
C LEU A 74 -6.56 -5.80 -7.79
N THR A 75 -5.39 -6.29 -7.40
CA THR A 75 -5.15 -6.72 -6.01
C THR A 75 -4.98 -5.50 -5.13
N VAL A 76 -5.60 -5.47 -3.95
CA VAL A 76 -5.35 -4.46 -2.92
C VAL A 76 -4.20 -4.95 -2.06
N ASP A 77 -3.05 -4.29 -2.17
CA ASP A 77 -1.79 -4.77 -1.57
C ASP A 77 -1.12 -3.69 -0.72
N SER A 78 -1.19 -3.90 0.61
CA SER A 78 -0.53 -3.01 1.58
C SER A 78 1.00 -3.17 1.61
N GLY A 79 1.53 -4.23 1.02
CA GLY A 79 2.97 -4.49 0.88
C GLY A 79 3.57 -3.89 -0.38
N ALA A 80 2.75 -3.33 -1.29
CA ALA A 80 3.21 -2.65 -2.48
C ALA A 80 3.27 -1.13 -2.25
N PRO A 81 4.45 -0.50 -2.26
CA PRO A 81 4.56 0.95 -2.07
C PRO A 81 3.99 1.76 -3.23
N VAL A 82 3.99 1.20 -4.43
CA VAL A 82 3.47 1.82 -5.66
C VAL A 82 2.52 0.89 -6.39
N SER A 83 1.52 1.48 -7.04
CA SER A 83 0.57 0.75 -7.86
C SER A 83 1.20 0.27 -9.16
N VAL A 84 0.85 -0.95 -9.57
CA VAL A 84 1.44 -1.58 -10.74
C VAL A 84 0.38 -2.16 -11.66
N ILE A 85 0.71 -2.23 -12.97
CA ILE A 85 -0.10 -2.93 -13.98
C ILE A 85 0.75 -4.01 -14.62
N ALA A 86 0.16 -5.16 -14.87
CA ALA A 86 0.83 -6.26 -15.55
C ALA A 86 1.36 -5.82 -16.93
N LEU A 87 2.64 -6.07 -17.18
CA LEU A 87 3.33 -5.64 -18.41
C LEU A 87 2.60 -6.07 -19.67
N ASN A 88 2.05 -7.29 -19.70
CA ASN A 88 1.29 -7.84 -20.81
C ASN A 88 -0.09 -7.19 -21.01
N ARG A 89 -0.52 -6.32 -20.08
CA ARG A 89 -1.80 -5.57 -20.16
C ARG A 89 -1.61 -4.13 -20.65
N ARG A 90 -0.37 -3.68 -20.82
CA ARG A 90 -0.03 -2.31 -21.22
C ARG A 90 -0.76 -1.87 -22.50
N GLU A 91 -0.70 -2.68 -23.54
CA GLU A 91 -1.36 -2.37 -24.81
C GLU A 91 -2.90 -2.45 -24.70
N TYR A 92 -3.40 -3.46 -24.00
CA TYR A 92 -4.83 -3.60 -23.77
C TYR A 92 -5.40 -2.34 -23.10
N PHE A 93 -4.78 -1.83 -22.05
CA PHE A 93 -5.23 -0.61 -21.37
C PHE A 93 -4.79 0.68 -22.09
N ARG A 94 -4.07 0.62 -23.20
CA ARG A 94 -3.56 1.78 -23.94
C ARG A 94 -2.79 2.75 -23.05
N LEU A 95 -1.91 2.21 -22.19
CA LEU A 95 -1.08 3.00 -21.29
C LEU A 95 0.00 3.72 -22.09
N LYS A 96 0.21 5.01 -21.78
CA LYS A 96 1.20 5.85 -22.46
C LYS A 96 2.52 5.88 -21.69
N PRO A 97 3.66 6.09 -22.34
CA PRO A 97 4.90 6.40 -21.65
C PRO A 97 4.74 7.61 -20.73
N THR A 98 5.49 7.63 -19.65
CA THR A 98 5.55 8.79 -18.74
C THR A 98 6.11 10.02 -19.47
N THR A 99 5.74 11.21 -19.00
CA THR A 99 6.28 12.50 -19.45
C THR A 99 7.22 13.06 -18.38
N ALA A 100 7.98 14.12 -18.75
CA ALA A 100 8.87 14.80 -17.80
C ALA A 100 8.15 15.43 -16.59
N GLU A 101 6.82 15.64 -16.71
CA GLU A 101 5.97 16.22 -15.65
C GLU A 101 5.38 15.15 -14.70
N SER A 102 5.65 13.88 -14.94
CA SER A 102 5.14 12.79 -14.12
C SER A 102 5.67 12.87 -12.68
N LYS A 103 4.82 12.53 -11.72
CA LYS A 103 5.18 12.43 -10.29
C LYS A 103 6.23 11.35 -10.02
N LEU A 104 6.30 10.33 -10.86
CA LEU A 104 7.29 9.24 -10.77
C LEU A 104 8.34 9.38 -11.88
N PRO A 105 9.59 8.95 -11.63
CA PRO A 105 10.61 8.87 -12.68
C PRO A 105 10.20 7.87 -13.75
N ALA A 106 10.77 7.99 -14.96
CA ALA A 106 10.45 7.11 -16.09
C ALA A 106 10.68 5.61 -15.82
N ARG A 107 11.51 5.28 -14.84
CA ARG A 107 11.81 3.91 -14.41
C ARG A 107 11.95 3.85 -12.90
N VAL A 108 11.40 2.81 -12.30
CA VAL A 108 11.47 2.51 -10.86
C VAL A 108 12.10 1.14 -10.67
N GLN A 109 13.01 1.04 -9.72
CA GLN A 109 13.61 -0.25 -9.34
C GLN A 109 12.69 -0.96 -8.34
N ILE A 110 12.33 -2.22 -8.65
CA ILE A 110 11.56 -3.08 -7.75
C ILE A 110 12.29 -4.42 -7.67
N ASN A 111 12.70 -4.81 -6.47
CA ASN A 111 13.42 -6.05 -6.20
C ASN A 111 14.61 -6.25 -7.17
N GLY A 112 15.45 -5.23 -7.28
CA GLY A 112 16.67 -5.24 -8.10
C GLY A 112 16.45 -5.05 -9.60
N ALA A 113 15.23 -5.07 -10.11
CA ALA A 113 14.94 -4.89 -11.54
C ALA A 113 14.30 -3.54 -11.85
N PHE A 114 14.74 -2.88 -12.92
CA PHE A 114 14.14 -1.64 -13.40
C PHE A 114 12.87 -1.90 -14.20
N ASN A 115 11.79 -1.25 -13.79
CA ASN A 115 10.46 -1.34 -14.38
C ASN A 115 10.05 0.03 -14.95
N SER A 116 9.33 0.02 -16.07
CA SER A 116 8.90 1.26 -16.73
C SER A 116 7.67 1.85 -16.03
N VAL A 117 7.66 3.17 -15.88
CA VAL A 117 6.48 3.93 -15.45
C VAL A 117 5.69 4.33 -16.71
N VAL A 118 4.39 4.22 -16.61
CA VAL A 118 3.43 4.56 -17.67
C VAL A 118 2.27 5.36 -17.05
N ILE A 119 1.52 6.06 -17.88
CA ILE A 119 0.39 6.89 -17.47
C ILE A 119 -0.93 6.21 -17.84
N ALA A 120 -1.78 5.98 -16.85
CA ALA A 120 -3.19 5.71 -17.04
C ALA A 120 -3.92 7.06 -17.10
N ARG A 121 -4.52 7.40 -18.25
CA ARG A 121 -5.28 8.67 -18.39
C ARG A 121 -6.46 8.73 -17.42
N GLU A 122 -7.06 7.58 -17.15
CA GLU A 122 -8.11 7.41 -16.18
C GLU A 122 -7.93 6.07 -15.47
N LEU A 123 -7.85 6.11 -14.15
CA LEU A 123 -7.98 4.94 -13.28
C LEU A 123 -9.20 5.16 -12.38
N ARG A 124 -10.22 4.31 -12.53
CA ARG A 124 -11.45 4.40 -11.76
C ARG A 124 -11.66 3.17 -10.88
N ILE A 125 -11.90 3.42 -9.60
CA ILE A 125 -12.13 2.40 -8.57
C ILE A 125 -13.41 2.80 -7.82
N GLY A 126 -14.55 2.18 -8.15
CA GLY A 126 -15.84 2.70 -7.71
C GLY A 126 -16.05 4.14 -8.18
N GLY A 127 -16.39 5.03 -7.26
CA GLY A 127 -16.55 6.47 -7.50
C GLY A 127 -15.25 7.27 -7.50
N LEU A 128 -14.13 6.67 -7.05
CA LEU A 128 -12.81 7.32 -7.16
C LEU A 128 -12.37 7.34 -8.62
N THR A 129 -12.00 8.51 -9.11
CA THR A 129 -11.40 8.69 -10.43
C THR A 129 -10.08 9.44 -10.31
N LEU A 130 -8.99 8.78 -10.73
CA LEU A 130 -7.67 9.37 -10.81
C LEU A 130 -7.34 9.64 -12.27
N VAL A 131 -6.86 10.85 -12.56
CA VAL A 131 -6.55 11.31 -13.93
C VAL A 131 -5.05 11.42 -14.08
N ASP A 132 -4.55 10.94 -15.22
CA ASP A 132 -3.12 10.91 -15.56
C ASP A 132 -2.27 10.25 -14.46
N GLU A 133 -2.80 9.14 -13.92
CA GLU A 133 -2.16 8.41 -12.82
C GLU A 133 -0.93 7.64 -13.30
N PRO A 134 0.26 7.92 -12.73
CA PRO A 134 1.46 7.16 -13.02
C PRO A 134 1.41 5.78 -12.33
N VAL A 135 1.62 4.73 -13.10
CA VAL A 135 1.67 3.35 -12.62
C VAL A 135 2.92 2.64 -13.16
N VAL A 136 3.43 1.68 -12.41
CA VAL A 136 4.60 0.91 -12.84
C VAL A 136 4.14 -0.32 -13.61
N THR A 137 4.80 -0.66 -14.72
CA THR A 137 4.53 -1.92 -15.41
C THR A 137 5.49 -3.00 -14.96
N VAL A 138 4.95 -4.14 -14.51
CA VAL A 138 5.74 -5.28 -14.00
C VAL A 138 5.30 -6.60 -14.63
N ASP A 139 6.20 -7.58 -14.66
CA ASP A 139 5.85 -8.94 -15.10
C ASP A 139 5.12 -9.68 -13.96
N LEU A 140 3.80 -9.80 -14.07
CA LEU A 140 2.94 -10.61 -13.20
C LEU A 140 2.67 -12.01 -13.79
N GLY A 141 3.45 -12.45 -14.75
CA GLY A 141 3.20 -13.68 -15.50
C GLY A 141 3.11 -14.95 -14.67
N TYR A 142 3.73 -14.98 -13.46
CA TYR A 142 3.56 -16.11 -12.55
C TYR A 142 2.14 -16.13 -11.94
N SER A 143 1.66 -15.01 -11.41
CA SER A 143 0.31 -14.90 -10.84
C SER A 143 -0.76 -15.17 -11.88
N THR A 144 -0.57 -14.67 -13.11
CA THR A 144 -1.47 -14.92 -14.25
C THR A 144 -1.52 -16.41 -14.60
N ARG A 145 -0.38 -17.10 -14.69
CA ARG A 145 -0.34 -18.55 -14.97
C ARG A 145 -0.98 -19.37 -13.84
N ALA A 146 -0.73 -19.00 -12.59
CA ALA A 146 -1.32 -19.66 -11.45
C ALA A 146 -2.85 -19.52 -11.44
N ALA A 147 -3.37 -18.32 -11.70
CA ALA A 147 -4.81 -18.08 -11.80
C ALA A 147 -5.46 -18.91 -12.93
N ARG A 148 -4.85 -18.94 -14.11
CA ARG A 148 -5.33 -19.77 -15.25
C ARG A 148 -5.35 -21.26 -14.90
N HIS A 149 -4.32 -21.75 -14.22
CA HIS A 149 -4.24 -23.16 -13.85
C HIS A 149 -5.39 -23.60 -12.94
N VAL A 150 -5.88 -22.71 -12.09
CA VAL A 150 -6.98 -22.97 -11.15
C VAL A 150 -8.32 -22.39 -11.60
N HIS A 151 -8.41 -21.92 -12.85
CA HIS A 151 -9.60 -21.30 -13.43
C HIS A 151 -10.13 -20.11 -12.62
N GLU A 152 -9.22 -19.28 -12.11
CA GLU A 152 -9.55 -18.06 -11.40
C GLU A 152 -9.39 -16.80 -12.26
N GLN A 153 -9.91 -15.69 -11.71
CA GLN A 153 -9.72 -14.38 -12.30
C GLN A 153 -8.24 -14.00 -12.35
N GLU A 154 -7.77 -13.64 -13.55
CA GLU A 154 -6.43 -13.09 -13.73
C GLU A 154 -6.33 -11.71 -13.08
N ILE A 155 -5.16 -11.43 -12.48
CA ILE A 155 -4.84 -10.14 -11.89
C ILE A 155 -4.24 -9.25 -12.99
N ASP A 156 -4.87 -8.10 -13.23
CA ASP A 156 -4.39 -7.12 -14.21
C ASP A 156 -3.36 -6.14 -13.60
N GLY A 157 -3.34 -6.02 -12.26
CA GLY A 157 -2.44 -5.13 -11.55
C GLY A 157 -2.64 -5.15 -10.03
N ILE A 158 -2.02 -4.19 -9.37
CA ILE A 158 -2.00 -4.04 -7.92
C ILE A 158 -2.28 -2.57 -7.59
N ILE A 159 -3.14 -2.32 -6.61
CA ILE A 159 -3.31 -1.03 -5.96
C ILE A 159 -2.40 -1.02 -4.74
N GLY A 160 -1.46 -0.11 -4.71
CA GLY A 160 -0.47 0.04 -3.66
C GLY A 160 -0.77 1.18 -2.68
N ALA A 161 0.18 1.41 -1.81
CA ALA A 161 0.10 2.41 -0.75
C ALA A 161 0.01 3.85 -1.30
N ASP A 162 0.55 4.11 -2.49
CA ASP A 162 0.46 5.38 -3.22
C ASP A 162 -0.98 5.83 -3.50
N ILE A 163 -1.92 4.90 -3.63
CA ILE A 163 -3.36 5.19 -3.75
C ILE A 163 -4.07 5.02 -2.39
N LEU A 164 -3.71 4.01 -1.61
CA LEU A 164 -4.40 3.69 -0.36
C LEU A 164 -4.24 4.77 0.72
N PHE A 165 -3.08 5.43 0.83
CA PHE A 165 -2.87 6.51 1.79
C PHE A 165 -3.62 7.81 1.45
N PRO A 166 -3.51 8.38 0.24
CA PRO A 166 -4.23 9.60 -0.11
C PRO A 166 -5.75 9.43 0.01
N THR A 167 -6.27 8.26 -0.34
CA THR A 167 -7.70 7.96 -0.23
C THR A 167 -8.13 7.62 1.19
N GLN A 168 -7.18 7.59 2.16
CA GLN A 168 -7.42 7.20 3.55
C GLN A 168 -8.19 5.88 3.66
N ALA A 169 -7.80 4.92 2.84
CA ALA A 169 -8.48 3.64 2.71
C ALA A 169 -8.60 2.91 4.06
N VAL A 170 -9.69 2.17 4.22
CA VAL A 170 -9.85 1.17 5.29
C VAL A 170 -10.07 -0.17 4.60
N LEU A 171 -9.19 -1.12 4.86
CA LEU A 171 -9.24 -2.46 4.29
C LEU A 171 -9.63 -3.48 5.36
N ASP A 172 -10.85 -4.02 5.28
CA ASP A 172 -11.32 -5.11 6.13
C ASP A 172 -10.99 -6.45 5.46
N CYS A 173 -9.96 -7.11 5.96
CA CYS A 173 -9.45 -8.35 5.38
C CYS A 173 -10.40 -9.54 5.59
N GLU A 174 -11.24 -9.54 6.61
CA GLU A 174 -12.19 -10.61 6.85
C GLU A 174 -13.47 -10.44 6.03
N ARG A 175 -14.09 -9.25 6.13
CA ARG A 175 -15.35 -8.95 5.43
C ARG A 175 -15.16 -8.69 3.95
N GLN A 176 -13.90 -8.65 3.48
CA GLN A 176 -13.55 -8.39 2.09
C GLN A 176 -14.15 -7.06 1.62
N LEU A 177 -13.82 -6.00 2.31
CA LEU A 177 -14.35 -4.67 2.08
C LEU A 177 -13.23 -3.66 2.00
N LEU A 178 -13.22 -2.84 0.95
CA LEU A 178 -12.37 -1.67 0.81
C LEU A 178 -13.25 -0.43 0.91
N ILE A 179 -12.98 0.42 1.91
CA ILE A 179 -13.60 1.73 2.02
C ILE A 179 -12.56 2.76 1.64
N LEU A 180 -12.87 3.66 0.72
CA LEU A 180 -11.95 4.71 0.30
C LEU A 180 -12.69 6.03 0.04
N LYS A 181 -11.96 7.15 0.11
CA LYS A 181 -12.45 8.45 -0.33
C LYS A 181 -12.57 8.46 -1.85
N THR A 182 -13.70 8.97 -2.35
CA THR A 182 -13.93 9.16 -3.79
C THR A 182 -13.27 10.42 -4.33
N ASP A 183 -12.89 11.35 -3.44
CA ASP A 183 -12.11 12.56 -3.76
C ASP A 183 -10.99 12.73 -2.72
N PRO A 184 -9.72 12.43 -3.05
CA PRO A 184 -8.58 12.57 -2.14
C PRO A 184 -8.33 14.01 -1.66
N GLU A 185 -8.69 15.01 -2.44
CA GLU A 185 -8.46 16.43 -2.15
C GLU A 185 -9.40 16.96 -1.05
N VAL A 186 -10.57 16.32 -0.86
CA VAL A 186 -11.52 16.73 0.17
C VAL A 186 -11.04 16.25 1.54
N MET A 187 -10.90 17.19 2.48
CA MET A 187 -10.49 16.87 3.86
C MET A 187 -11.57 16.07 4.59
N GLY A 188 -11.14 15.07 5.33
CA GLY A 188 -12.02 14.23 6.15
C GLY A 188 -11.47 12.82 6.30
N ARG A 189 -12.03 12.07 7.24
CA ARG A 189 -11.64 10.66 7.51
C ARG A 189 -12.83 9.76 7.31
N VAL A 190 -12.55 8.48 7.02
CA VAL A 190 -13.59 7.45 6.96
C VAL A 190 -14.43 7.49 8.23
N PRO A 191 -15.77 7.55 8.13
CA PRO A 191 -16.65 7.43 9.29
C PRO A 191 -16.32 6.16 10.07
N GLY A 192 -16.52 6.21 11.38
CA GLY A 192 -16.17 5.08 12.24
C GLY A 192 -16.78 3.75 11.77
N PHE A 193 -15.96 2.73 11.65
CA PHE A 193 -16.38 1.34 11.45
C PHE A 193 -16.41 0.59 12.79
N ASP A 194 -17.08 -0.55 12.83
CA ASP A 194 -17.21 -1.34 14.05
C ASP A 194 -15.86 -1.93 14.48
N ARG A 195 -15.37 -1.47 15.64
CA ARG A 195 -14.08 -1.88 16.24
C ARG A 195 -14.26 -2.71 17.52
N ARG A 196 -15.49 -3.10 17.83
CA ARG A 196 -15.78 -3.84 19.07
C ARG A 196 -15.01 -5.16 19.10
N GLY A 197 -14.32 -5.39 20.20
CA GLY A 197 -13.49 -6.58 20.40
C GLY A 197 -12.18 -6.60 19.61
N LEU A 198 -11.85 -5.54 18.86
CA LEU A 198 -10.57 -5.40 18.17
C LEU A 198 -9.59 -4.59 19.02
N ARG A 199 -8.32 -4.95 18.94
CA ARG A 199 -7.20 -4.24 19.57
C ARG A 199 -6.47 -3.41 18.51
N ALA A 200 -6.23 -2.15 18.82
CA ALA A 200 -5.49 -1.24 17.96
C ALA A 200 -3.98 -1.47 18.11
N VAL A 201 -3.32 -1.63 16.97
CA VAL A 201 -1.85 -1.76 16.85
C VAL A 201 -1.37 -0.62 15.97
N PRO A 202 -0.51 0.28 16.47
CA PRO A 202 0.03 1.37 15.65
C PRO A 202 0.87 0.83 14.49
N ILE A 203 0.65 1.39 13.30
CA ILE A 203 1.46 1.14 12.11
C ILE A 203 2.53 2.23 12.00
N GLN A 204 3.78 1.81 11.89
CA GLN A 204 4.89 2.66 11.47
C GLN A 204 4.96 2.65 9.95
N VAL A 205 5.05 3.81 9.34
CA VAL A 205 5.14 3.95 7.88
C VAL A 205 6.52 4.51 7.54
N SER A 206 7.25 3.83 6.66
CA SER A 206 8.52 4.35 6.13
C SER A 206 8.30 5.44 5.09
N ASP A 207 9.38 6.14 4.70
CA ASP A 207 9.35 7.15 3.65
C ASP A 207 8.91 6.56 2.29
N ASP A 208 9.12 5.26 2.10
CA ASP A 208 8.72 4.50 0.90
C ASP A 208 7.34 3.82 1.05
N TYR A 209 6.50 4.29 1.99
CA TYR A 209 5.15 3.77 2.25
C TYR A 209 5.06 2.31 2.69
N ASN A 210 6.13 1.69 3.17
CA ASN A 210 6.04 0.36 3.77
C ASN A 210 5.42 0.43 5.18
N LEU A 211 4.50 -0.47 5.46
CA LEU A 211 3.75 -0.52 6.72
C LEU A 211 4.35 -1.55 7.67
N TYR A 212 4.77 -1.14 8.84
CA TYR A 212 5.34 -2.03 9.85
C TYR A 212 4.55 -2.01 11.15
N VAL A 213 4.53 -3.14 11.81
CA VAL A 213 4.03 -3.30 13.18
C VAL A 213 5.10 -3.92 14.06
N ASN A 214 5.17 -3.47 15.31
CA ASN A 214 6.03 -4.09 16.30
C ASN A 214 5.35 -5.31 16.92
N GLY A 215 6.17 -6.31 17.19
CA GLY A 215 5.71 -7.56 17.78
C GLY A 215 6.85 -8.39 18.34
N SER A 216 6.60 -9.68 18.51
CA SER A 216 7.64 -10.63 18.89
C SER A 216 7.38 -12.01 18.31
N VAL A 217 8.45 -12.75 18.08
CA VAL A 217 8.41 -14.17 17.68
C VAL A 217 9.05 -14.99 18.79
N ASN A 218 8.27 -15.86 19.41
CA ASN A 218 8.71 -16.67 20.57
C ASN A 218 9.33 -15.82 21.69
N GLY A 219 8.77 -14.62 21.95
CA GLY A 219 9.22 -13.67 22.97
C GLY A 219 10.44 -12.83 22.58
N LYS A 220 10.97 -12.96 21.37
CA LYS A 220 12.05 -12.11 20.86
C LYS A 220 11.47 -10.97 20.03
N PRO A 221 11.88 -9.71 20.25
CA PRO A 221 11.40 -8.57 19.49
C PRO A 221 11.53 -8.78 17.98
N ALA A 222 10.50 -8.38 17.24
CA ALA A 222 10.42 -8.51 15.80
C ALA A 222 9.55 -7.40 15.23
N LYS A 223 9.96 -6.83 14.11
CA LYS A 223 9.16 -5.92 13.31
C LYS A 223 8.61 -6.71 12.11
N LEU A 224 7.33 -6.59 11.81
CA LEU A 224 6.69 -7.26 10.69
C LEU A 224 6.11 -6.24 9.73
N MET A 225 6.36 -6.42 8.44
CA MET A 225 5.70 -5.63 7.40
C MET A 225 4.27 -6.16 7.21
N VAL A 226 3.28 -5.28 7.20
CA VAL A 226 1.87 -5.64 6.97
C VAL A 226 1.66 -5.79 5.47
N ASP A 227 1.40 -7.01 5.01
CA ASP A 227 1.44 -7.33 3.58
C ASP A 227 0.23 -8.19 3.19
N THR A 228 -0.80 -7.54 2.61
CA THR A 228 -2.00 -8.22 2.10
C THR A 228 -1.78 -8.90 0.76
N GLY A 229 -0.68 -8.62 0.06
CA GLY A 229 -0.24 -9.30 -1.15
C GLY A 229 0.44 -10.64 -0.85
N SER A 230 0.93 -10.84 0.37
CA SER A 230 1.50 -12.12 0.79
C SER A 230 0.41 -13.11 1.19
N PHE A 231 0.38 -14.28 0.53
CA PHE A 231 -0.60 -15.36 0.83
C PHE A 231 -0.65 -15.73 2.31
N ALA A 232 0.52 -15.86 2.94
CA ALA A 232 0.72 -16.31 4.31
C ALA A 232 1.77 -15.43 5.01
N THR A 233 1.78 -15.49 6.34
CA THR A 233 2.85 -14.89 7.13
C THR A 233 4.17 -15.60 6.84
N LEU A 234 5.18 -14.81 6.50
CA LEU A 234 6.50 -15.26 6.09
C LEU A 234 7.55 -14.68 7.04
N LEU A 235 8.51 -15.51 7.46
CA LEU A 235 9.68 -15.04 8.19
C LEU A 235 10.93 -15.11 7.32
N HIS A 236 11.80 -14.11 7.50
CA HIS A 236 13.08 -14.07 6.84
C HIS A 236 14.00 -15.18 7.34
N ARG A 237 14.63 -15.92 6.41
CA ARG A 237 15.51 -17.06 6.70
C ARG A 237 16.61 -16.72 7.71
N SER A 238 17.27 -15.58 7.58
CA SER A 238 18.34 -15.17 8.50
C SER A 238 17.81 -14.88 9.91
N PHE A 239 16.60 -14.32 10.06
CA PHE A 239 15.95 -14.15 11.34
C PHE A 239 15.66 -15.51 12.01
N VAL A 240 15.03 -16.45 11.29
CA VAL A 240 14.70 -17.79 11.79
C VAL A 240 15.95 -18.54 12.22
N ARG A 241 17.04 -18.47 11.43
CA ARG A 241 18.34 -19.08 11.77
C ARG A 241 18.94 -18.45 13.02
N ARG A 242 18.96 -17.13 13.14
CA ARG A 242 19.47 -16.41 14.33
C ARG A 242 18.66 -16.76 15.59
N MET A 243 17.36 -16.97 15.46
CA MET A 243 16.47 -17.38 16.55
C MET A 243 16.52 -18.88 16.85
N ARG A 244 17.30 -19.68 16.09
CA ARG A 244 17.39 -21.14 16.20
C ARG A 244 16.02 -21.83 16.16
N ILE A 245 15.12 -21.36 15.31
CA ILE A 245 13.82 -21.96 15.11
C ILE A 245 13.95 -23.11 14.12
N ALA A 246 13.48 -24.31 14.51
CA ALA A 246 13.50 -25.48 13.64
C ALA A 246 12.61 -25.26 12.42
N THR A 247 13.08 -25.71 11.26
CA THR A 247 12.34 -25.62 10.00
C THR A 247 12.26 -26.98 9.32
N ARG A 248 11.20 -27.22 8.56
CA ARG A 248 11.08 -28.37 7.66
C ARG A 248 10.95 -27.90 6.21
N GLU A 249 11.42 -28.71 5.29
CA GLU A 249 11.29 -28.44 3.85
C GLU A 249 9.89 -28.70 3.34
N THR A 250 9.51 -27.99 2.29
CA THR A 250 8.24 -28.21 1.58
C THR A 250 8.47 -28.18 0.07
N GLN A 251 7.48 -28.65 -0.68
CA GLN A 251 7.47 -28.55 -2.14
C GLN A 251 6.89 -27.21 -2.64
N PHE A 252 6.50 -26.32 -1.72
CA PHE A 252 5.95 -25.02 -2.09
C PHE A 252 7.02 -24.11 -2.68
N SER A 253 6.61 -23.25 -3.58
CA SER A 253 7.40 -22.14 -4.10
C SER A 253 6.73 -20.83 -3.73
N SER A 254 7.53 -19.77 -3.60
CA SER A 254 7.06 -18.39 -3.41
C SER A 254 7.52 -17.55 -4.58
N SER A 255 6.73 -16.56 -4.96
CA SER A 255 7.12 -15.56 -5.94
C SER A 255 6.54 -14.22 -5.55
N ALA A 256 7.30 -13.17 -5.81
CA ALA A 256 6.87 -11.79 -5.77
C ALA A 256 7.32 -11.11 -7.06
N VAL A 257 7.02 -9.83 -7.23
CA VAL A 257 7.50 -9.07 -8.38
C VAL A 257 9.03 -9.16 -8.44
N ASN A 258 9.55 -9.65 -9.57
CA ASN A 258 11.00 -9.83 -9.82
C ASN A 258 11.72 -10.82 -8.86
N LEU A 259 11.00 -11.52 -7.98
CA LEU A 259 11.55 -12.51 -7.06
C LEU A 259 10.90 -13.87 -7.26
N LYS A 260 11.72 -14.93 -7.21
CA LYS A 260 11.24 -16.33 -7.25
C LYS A 260 12.08 -17.17 -6.29
N GLU A 261 11.44 -17.91 -5.40
CA GLU A 261 12.09 -18.84 -4.51
C GLU A 261 11.42 -20.22 -4.62
N ARG A 262 12.24 -21.27 -4.80
CA ARG A 262 11.79 -22.67 -4.77
C ARG A 262 12.15 -23.28 -3.41
N GLY A 263 11.36 -24.26 -2.96
CA GLY A 263 11.63 -24.96 -1.73
C GLY A 263 11.44 -24.10 -0.49
N VAL A 264 10.30 -23.42 -0.41
CA VAL A 264 9.90 -22.67 0.80
C VAL A 264 9.93 -23.60 1.99
N ARG A 265 10.67 -23.23 3.03
CA ARG A 265 10.65 -23.95 4.31
C ARG A 265 9.49 -23.46 5.15
N VAL A 266 9.08 -24.25 6.13
CA VAL A 266 8.07 -23.84 7.12
C VAL A 266 8.64 -24.01 8.52
N ALA A 267 8.18 -23.16 9.43
CA ALA A 267 8.50 -23.19 10.85
C ALA A 267 7.24 -23.14 11.68
N LEU A 268 7.22 -23.87 12.80
CA LEU A 268 6.17 -23.75 13.81
C LEU A 268 6.61 -22.70 14.86
N ILE A 269 5.87 -21.61 14.94
CA ILE A 269 6.07 -20.56 15.91
C ILE A 269 5.16 -20.81 17.09
N ARG A 270 5.73 -20.93 18.30
CA ARG A 270 4.95 -21.14 19.53
C ARG A 270 4.07 -19.93 19.85
N LYS A 271 4.62 -18.74 19.69
CA LYS A 271 3.92 -17.49 19.95
C LYS A 271 4.39 -16.41 18.99
N LEU A 272 3.47 -15.81 18.25
CA LEU A 272 3.65 -14.62 17.47
C LEU A 272 2.82 -13.51 18.13
N SER A 273 3.44 -12.43 18.61
CA SER A 273 2.73 -11.27 19.13
C SER A 273 2.76 -10.16 18.09
N VAL A 274 1.63 -9.49 17.89
CA VAL A 274 1.48 -8.30 17.04
C VAL A 274 0.82 -7.22 17.90
N GLY A 275 1.61 -6.24 18.34
CA GLY A 275 1.16 -5.34 19.41
C GLY A 275 0.75 -6.12 20.65
N SER A 276 -0.50 -5.95 21.09
CA SER A 276 -1.09 -6.66 22.24
C SER A 276 -1.85 -7.95 21.86
N VAL A 277 -1.81 -8.40 20.60
CA VAL A 277 -2.49 -9.61 20.14
C VAL A 277 -1.50 -10.76 20.07
N ASP A 278 -1.81 -11.86 20.76
CA ASP A 278 -1.00 -13.06 20.82
C ASP A 278 -1.61 -14.18 19.96
N ILE A 279 -0.82 -14.75 19.07
CA ILE A 279 -1.18 -15.83 18.17
C ILE A 279 -0.31 -17.04 18.51
N PHE A 280 -0.95 -18.14 18.88
CA PHE A 280 -0.25 -19.34 19.35
C PHE A 280 -0.25 -20.46 18.31
N GLY A 281 0.82 -21.28 18.34
CA GLY A 281 0.91 -22.49 17.54
C GLY A 281 0.83 -22.27 16.03
N LYS A 282 1.42 -21.14 15.52
CA LYS A 282 1.31 -20.76 14.13
C LYS A 282 2.40 -21.37 13.26
N GLU A 283 1.97 -22.02 12.17
CA GLU A 283 2.89 -22.38 11.09
C GLU A 283 3.08 -21.17 10.16
N VAL A 284 4.34 -20.85 9.82
CA VAL A 284 4.74 -19.75 8.97
C VAL A 284 5.68 -20.22 7.88
N GLY A 285 5.63 -19.60 6.71
CA GLY A 285 6.62 -19.80 5.67
C GLY A 285 7.96 -19.17 6.05
N VAL A 286 9.06 -19.77 5.58
CA VAL A 286 10.42 -19.25 5.78
C VAL A 286 11.07 -19.13 4.42
N ILE A 287 11.34 -17.92 4.01
CA ILE A 287 11.92 -17.57 2.72
C ILE A 287 13.10 -16.62 2.87
N ASP A 288 13.86 -16.45 1.82
CA ASP A 288 14.88 -15.42 1.74
C ASP A 288 14.24 -14.09 1.29
N LEU A 289 14.27 -13.10 2.17
CA LEU A 289 13.79 -11.75 1.89
C LEU A 289 14.95 -10.77 1.66
N GLU A 290 16.18 -11.28 1.46
CA GLU A 290 17.39 -10.44 1.36
C GLU A 290 17.31 -9.44 0.19
N GLY A 291 16.66 -9.80 -0.91
CA GLY A 291 16.39 -8.87 -2.02
C GLY A 291 15.54 -7.67 -1.60
N LEU A 292 14.51 -7.90 -0.77
CA LEU A 292 13.66 -6.83 -0.23
C LEU A 292 14.43 -5.98 0.80
N ILE A 293 15.34 -6.59 1.57
CA ILE A 293 16.19 -5.90 2.53
C ILE A 293 17.22 -5.03 1.80
N HIS A 294 17.84 -5.57 0.77
CA HIS A 294 18.87 -4.86 -0.01
C HIS A 294 18.31 -3.63 -0.73
N ASP A 295 17.07 -3.69 -1.18
CA ASP A 295 16.37 -2.55 -1.78
C ASP A 295 15.86 -1.54 -0.72
N GLY A 296 16.21 -1.72 0.57
CA GLY A 296 15.81 -0.85 1.67
C GLY A 296 14.38 -1.04 2.16
N LEU A 297 13.64 -2.00 1.59
CA LEU A 297 12.24 -2.25 1.94
C LEU A 297 12.07 -2.88 3.33
N LEU A 298 13.07 -3.58 3.83
CA LEU A 298 13.00 -4.27 5.12
C LEU A 298 14.08 -3.84 6.13
N GLU A 299 14.88 -2.81 5.85
CA GLU A 299 15.87 -2.33 6.81
C GLU A 299 15.28 -1.31 7.80
N PRO A 300 15.49 -1.50 9.11
CA PRO A 300 15.18 -0.46 10.07
C PRO A 300 16.26 0.62 9.98
N ARG A 301 15.93 1.76 9.37
CA ARG A 301 16.83 2.95 9.36
C ARG A 301 16.97 3.62 10.72
N ASP A 302 16.18 3.20 11.70
CA ASP A 302 16.03 3.83 13.02
C ASP A 302 16.69 3.05 14.19
N GLY A 303 17.47 2.00 13.89
CA GLY A 303 18.08 1.16 14.93
C GLY A 303 17.10 0.35 15.77
N GLY A 304 15.82 0.27 15.34
CA GLY A 304 14.76 -0.47 16.01
C GLY A 304 14.89 -1.99 15.90
N ALA A 305 13.83 -2.71 16.28
CA ALA A 305 13.79 -4.17 16.16
C ALA A 305 14.00 -4.59 14.68
N PRO A 306 14.75 -5.68 14.43
CA PRO A 306 15.01 -6.15 13.08
C PRO A 306 13.70 -6.57 12.41
N VAL A 307 13.57 -6.28 11.11
CA VAL A 307 12.44 -6.79 10.34
C VAL A 307 12.57 -8.31 10.26
N ALA A 308 11.58 -8.98 10.81
CA ALA A 308 11.56 -10.44 10.91
C ALA A 308 10.89 -11.10 9.71
N GLY A 309 10.01 -10.36 9.02
CA GLY A 309 9.26 -10.90 7.90
C GLY A 309 7.98 -10.11 7.60
N LEU A 310 7.03 -10.79 6.98
CA LEU A 310 5.75 -10.27 6.50
C LEU A 310 4.59 -10.82 7.33
N LEU A 311 3.68 -9.97 7.76
CA LEU A 311 2.39 -10.35 8.35
C LEU A 311 1.37 -10.50 7.20
N GLY A 312 1.16 -11.74 6.75
CA GLY A 312 0.44 -12.03 5.53
C GLY A 312 -1.09 -12.10 5.67
N ALA A 313 -1.75 -12.16 4.51
CA ALA A 313 -3.20 -12.09 4.37
C ALA A 313 -3.96 -13.17 5.16
N GLU A 314 -3.40 -14.38 5.31
CA GLU A 314 -4.08 -15.44 6.08
C GLU A 314 -4.17 -15.10 7.57
N THR A 315 -3.13 -14.46 8.15
CA THR A 315 -3.16 -14.01 9.54
C THR A 315 -4.12 -12.84 9.71
N LEU A 316 -4.03 -11.86 8.83
CA LEU A 316 -4.93 -10.72 8.84
C LEU A 316 -6.40 -11.17 8.77
N ARG A 317 -6.73 -12.10 7.88
CA ARG A 317 -8.08 -12.65 7.78
C ARG A 317 -8.52 -13.38 9.05
N ARG A 318 -7.68 -14.29 9.58
CA ARG A 318 -8.05 -15.13 10.74
C ARG A 318 -8.22 -14.32 12.02
N HIS A 319 -7.53 -13.19 12.12
CA HIS A 319 -7.55 -12.31 13.28
C HIS A 319 -8.36 -11.04 13.04
N HIS A 320 -9.32 -11.08 12.11
CA HIS A 320 -10.25 -9.97 11.80
C HIS A 320 -9.50 -8.67 11.49
N GLY A 321 -8.40 -8.76 10.73
CA GLY A 321 -7.52 -7.64 10.44
C GLY A 321 -8.21 -6.54 9.65
N ILE A 322 -8.17 -5.32 10.20
CA ILE A 322 -8.59 -4.11 9.51
C ILE A 322 -7.40 -3.15 9.48
N ILE A 323 -7.02 -2.74 8.28
CA ILE A 323 -5.94 -1.76 8.07
C ILE A 323 -6.60 -0.40 7.80
N ASP A 324 -6.39 0.55 8.69
CA ASP A 324 -6.84 1.94 8.55
C ASP A 324 -5.63 2.80 8.13
N PHE A 325 -5.52 3.11 6.85
CA PHE A 325 -4.43 3.92 6.30
C PHE A 325 -4.51 5.38 6.75
N GLY A 326 -5.72 5.89 7.00
CA GLY A 326 -5.94 7.27 7.43
C GLY A 326 -5.44 7.52 8.86
N THR A 327 -5.61 6.55 9.77
CA THR A 327 -5.13 6.64 11.16
C THR A 327 -3.84 5.87 11.39
N ARG A 328 -3.30 5.19 10.38
CA ARG A 328 -2.11 4.32 10.47
C ARG A 328 -2.25 3.30 11.60
N THR A 329 -3.36 2.59 11.59
CA THR A 329 -3.69 1.64 12.65
C THR A 329 -4.12 0.30 12.06
N LEU A 330 -3.50 -0.78 12.55
CA LEU A 330 -3.96 -2.14 12.32
C LEU A 330 -4.83 -2.57 13.49
N TYR A 331 -6.05 -3.00 13.22
CA TYR A 331 -6.94 -3.59 14.22
C TYR A 331 -6.92 -5.11 14.07
N LEU A 332 -6.78 -5.82 15.17
CA LEU A 332 -6.75 -7.29 15.24
C LEU A 332 -7.58 -7.81 16.43
N ARG A 333 -7.97 -9.07 16.33
CA ARG A 333 -8.69 -9.79 17.41
C ARG A 333 -7.94 -11.03 17.84
#